data_b49f7eb081050d4d44179d4c74cc6f52
#
_entry.id   b49f7eb081050d4d44179d4c74cc6f52
#
_cell.length_a   1.000
_cell.length_b   1.000
_cell.length_c   1.000
_cell.angle_alpha   90.00
_cell.angle_beta   90.00
_cell.angle_gamma   90.00
#
_symmetry.space_group_name_H-M   'P 1'
#
loop_
_entity.id
_entity.type
_entity.pdbx_description
1 polymer ?
#
loop_
_entity_poly.entity_id
_entity_poly.type
_entity_poly.pdbx_seq_one_letter_code
_entity_poly.pdbx_strand_id
1 'polypeptide(L)'
;MAIEFRECKGQEDFNTGRSKCILDPGKIKAVILIPRGFKIPNGLTADKLEELCHADRPNRIYPIKTVEEFAPTGGEANVNATGYGGNKITGYSAYTAALTLDNYDASLKANLMMAKGVEFDGVIVDEDNVLFGTNRDATGMSGIPLSGVYPSGQDWDSSGQEANLIVNLMFKDYEKYIKTADIMALTFDVVEALKGLVFVDLVKVGENKYKLIEHFGG
;
A
#
# COMPACT_ATOMS: atom_id res chain seq x y z
N MET A 1 -23.67 12.79 6.37
CA MET A 1 -23.39 13.35 5.03
C MET A 1 -22.97 12.19 4.15
N ALA A 2 -23.72 11.86 3.09
CA ALA A 2 -23.34 10.78 2.20
C ALA A 2 -22.13 11.24 1.39
N ILE A 3 -21.00 10.55 1.51
CA ILE A 3 -19.84 10.81 0.69
C ILE A 3 -20.17 10.30 -0.71
N GLU A 4 -20.30 11.21 -1.67
CA GLU A 4 -20.44 10.85 -3.08
C GLU A 4 -19.11 10.27 -3.56
N PHE A 5 -19.12 9.00 -3.89
CA PHE A 5 -17.97 8.30 -4.45
C PHE A 5 -17.88 8.58 -5.94
N ARG A 6 -16.76 9.10 -6.37
CA ARG A 6 -16.48 9.35 -7.78
C ARG A 6 -15.74 8.17 -8.36
N GLU A 7 -16.39 7.44 -9.26
CA GLU A 7 -15.72 6.45 -10.08
C GLU A 7 -14.88 7.16 -11.15
N CYS A 8 -13.57 6.90 -11.16
CA CYS A 8 -12.68 7.35 -12.23
C CYS A 8 -12.77 6.41 -13.42
N LYS A 9 -13.79 6.56 -14.26
CA LYS A 9 -13.87 5.83 -15.53
C LYS A 9 -13.04 6.54 -16.61
N GLY A 10 -11.84 6.04 -16.83
CA GLY A 10 -10.78 6.73 -17.57
C GLY A 10 -10.92 6.82 -19.10
N GLN A 11 -12.05 6.54 -19.73
CA GLN A 11 -12.11 6.55 -21.20
C GLN A 11 -13.27 7.31 -21.86
N GLU A 12 -14.35 7.57 -21.16
CA GLU A 12 -15.53 8.16 -21.81
C GLU A 12 -15.50 9.69 -21.87
N ASP A 13 -14.56 10.36 -21.18
CA ASP A 13 -14.54 11.81 -21.00
C ASP A 13 -13.23 12.48 -21.45
N PHE A 14 -12.62 12.02 -22.53
CA PHE A 14 -11.49 12.74 -23.12
C PHE A 14 -11.94 14.03 -23.84
N ASN A 15 -12.92 14.70 -23.26
CA ASN A 15 -13.33 16.01 -23.69
C ASN A 15 -12.90 16.99 -22.59
N THR A 16 -11.84 17.72 -22.81
CA THR A 16 -11.04 18.58 -21.94
C THR A 16 -11.78 19.54 -20.97
N GLY A 17 -13.02 19.30 -20.69
CA GLY A 17 -13.81 19.95 -19.64
C GLY A 17 -13.43 19.52 -18.21
N ARG A 18 -12.19 19.09 -17.95
CA ARG A 18 -11.64 18.53 -16.71
C ARG A 18 -12.57 17.47 -16.10
N SER A 19 -12.17 16.23 -16.22
CA SER A 19 -12.86 15.12 -15.55
C SER A 19 -13.01 15.44 -14.06
N LYS A 20 -14.12 15.04 -13.48
CA LYS A 20 -14.38 15.21 -12.06
C LYS A 20 -13.51 14.32 -11.17
N CYS A 21 -12.66 13.48 -11.76
CA CYS A 21 -11.76 12.60 -11.04
C CYS A 21 -10.39 13.23 -10.90
N ILE A 22 -10.22 14.01 -9.85
CA ILE A 22 -8.92 14.51 -9.44
C ILE A 22 -8.44 13.58 -8.33
N LEU A 23 -7.43 12.77 -8.62
CA LEU A 23 -6.64 12.08 -7.62
C LEU A 23 -5.49 13.04 -7.26
N ASP A 24 -5.66 13.77 -6.18
CA ASP A 24 -4.63 14.65 -5.63
C ASP A 24 -4.22 14.07 -4.28
N PRO A 25 -3.27 13.11 -4.26
CA PRO A 25 -2.83 12.51 -3.03
C PRO A 25 -2.05 13.51 -2.20
N GLY A 26 -2.40 13.62 -0.92
CA GLY A 26 -1.59 14.27 0.11
C GLY A 26 -0.29 13.49 0.38
N LYS A 27 0.38 13.78 1.49
CA LYS A 27 1.55 12.99 1.90
C LYS A 27 1.14 11.58 2.27
N ILE A 28 1.83 10.61 1.71
CA ILE A 28 1.56 9.20 2.01
C ILE A 28 2.07 8.89 3.43
N LYS A 29 1.21 8.29 4.25
CA LYS A 29 1.47 7.95 5.65
C LYS A 29 1.55 6.46 5.91
N ALA A 30 0.83 5.67 5.11
CA ALA A 30 0.84 4.22 5.24
C ALA A 30 0.56 3.54 3.91
N VAL A 31 0.93 2.26 3.84
CA VAL A 31 0.49 1.35 2.79
C VAL A 31 -0.07 0.09 3.44
N ILE A 32 -1.22 -0.34 2.99
CA ILE A 32 -1.85 -1.58 3.44
C ILE A 32 -1.63 -2.64 2.36
N LEU A 33 -0.90 -3.70 2.69
CA LEU A 33 -0.82 -4.86 1.82
C LEU A 33 -2.03 -5.76 2.10
N ILE A 34 -2.76 -6.08 1.07
CA ILE A 34 -3.93 -6.97 1.15
C ILE A 34 -3.69 -8.19 0.27
N PRO A 35 -4.27 -9.35 0.61
CA PRO A 35 -4.19 -10.54 -0.23
C PRO A 35 -4.75 -10.26 -1.63
N ARG A 36 -4.16 -10.85 -2.66
CA ARG A 36 -4.59 -10.70 -4.04
C ARG A 36 -6.08 -10.95 -4.21
N GLY A 37 -6.79 -9.95 -4.77
CA GLY A 37 -8.22 -10.03 -5.03
C GLY A 37 -9.12 -9.78 -3.81
N PHE A 38 -8.54 -9.51 -2.63
CA PHE A 38 -9.32 -9.04 -1.49
C PHE A 38 -9.83 -7.62 -1.74
N LYS A 39 -11.03 -7.31 -1.23
CA LYS A 39 -11.60 -5.96 -1.31
C LYS A 39 -11.77 -5.38 0.09
N ILE A 40 -11.32 -4.15 0.25
CA ILE A 40 -11.65 -3.36 1.44
C ILE A 40 -13.13 -2.97 1.35
N PRO A 41 -13.97 -3.37 2.34
CA PRO A 41 -15.41 -3.14 2.27
C PRO A 41 -15.77 -1.65 2.32
N ASN A 42 -16.86 -1.29 1.67
CA ASN A 42 -17.45 0.04 1.82
C ASN A 42 -18.01 0.23 3.23
N GLY A 43 -18.08 1.48 3.70
CA GLY A 43 -18.57 1.78 5.06
C GLY A 43 -17.61 1.27 6.14
N LEU A 44 -16.32 1.34 5.87
CA LEU A 44 -15.26 0.99 6.82
C LEU A 44 -15.34 1.90 8.05
N THR A 45 -15.18 1.31 9.23
CA THR A 45 -15.02 1.99 10.52
C THR A 45 -13.66 1.66 11.10
N ALA A 46 -13.18 2.41 12.09
CA ALA A 46 -11.92 2.13 12.76
C ALA A 46 -11.85 0.71 13.31
N ASP A 47 -12.92 0.26 13.99
CA ASP A 47 -13.01 -1.09 14.57
C ASP A 47 -12.94 -2.18 13.49
N LYS A 48 -13.66 -1.99 12.37
CA LYS A 48 -13.61 -2.94 11.25
C LYS A 48 -12.23 -3.00 10.59
N LEU A 49 -11.53 -1.87 10.51
CA LEU A 49 -10.18 -1.84 9.97
C LEU A 49 -9.20 -2.58 10.90
N GLU A 50 -9.33 -2.41 12.22
CA GLU A 50 -8.59 -3.16 13.22
C GLU A 50 -8.91 -4.66 13.16
N GLU A 51 -10.18 -5.05 13.06
CA GLU A 51 -10.60 -6.44 12.86
C GLU A 51 -9.95 -7.08 11.62
N LEU A 52 -9.84 -6.34 10.51
CA LEU A 52 -9.16 -6.84 9.31
C LEU A 52 -7.65 -7.04 9.53
N CYS A 53 -7.01 -6.20 10.34
CA CYS A 53 -5.60 -6.41 10.72
C CYS A 53 -5.43 -7.69 11.55
N HIS A 54 -6.44 -8.06 12.35
CA HIS A 54 -6.45 -9.22 13.24
C HIS A 54 -7.10 -10.46 12.63
N ALA A 55 -7.69 -10.36 11.46
CA ALA A 55 -8.40 -11.45 10.80
C ALA A 55 -7.47 -12.65 10.52
N ASP A 56 -8.07 -13.83 10.37
CA ASP A 56 -7.35 -15.00 9.89
C ASP A 56 -7.07 -14.92 8.39
N ARG A 57 -6.02 -15.61 7.95
CA ARG A 57 -5.77 -15.77 6.51
C ARG A 57 -6.95 -16.51 5.85
N PRO A 58 -7.40 -16.12 4.66
CA PRO A 58 -6.80 -15.18 3.71
C PRO A 58 -7.26 -13.73 3.82
N ASN A 59 -8.02 -13.36 4.83
CA ASN A 59 -8.66 -12.03 4.93
C ASN A 59 -7.82 -11.00 5.69
N ARG A 60 -6.66 -11.40 6.23
CA ARG A 60 -5.77 -10.51 6.98
C ARG A 60 -5.12 -9.48 6.08
N ILE A 61 -5.15 -8.23 6.53
CA ILE A 61 -4.40 -7.13 5.92
C ILE A 61 -3.13 -6.84 6.71
N TYR A 62 -2.12 -6.30 6.04
CA TYR A 62 -0.78 -6.06 6.60
C TYR A 62 -0.42 -4.59 6.48
N PRO A 63 -0.54 -3.79 7.56
CA PRO A 63 -0.22 -2.37 7.53
C PRO A 63 1.30 -2.13 7.56
N ILE A 64 1.78 -1.25 6.70
CA ILE A 64 3.11 -0.65 6.73
C ILE A 64 2.88 0.82 7.05
N LYS A 65 3.28 1.25 8.24
CA LYS A 65 3.05 2.60 8.78
C LYS A 65 4.34 3.40 8.86
N THR A 66 4.25 4.63 9.35
CA THR A 66 5.40 5.52 9.58
C THR A 66 6.20 5.80 8.32
N VAL A 67 5.50 6.00 7.20
CA VAL A 67 6.13 6.37 5.93
C VAL A 67 6.53 7.84 6.00
N GLU A 68 7.84 8.11 5.91
CA GLU A 68 8.39 9.47 5.84
C GLU A 68 8.49 9.97 4.40
N GLU A 69 8.85 9.07 3.49
CA GLU A 69 9.00 9.40 2.08
C GLU A 69 8.34 8.34 1.20
N PHE A 70 7.65 8.82 0.17
CA PHE A 70 7.09 8.01 -0.90
C PHE A 70 7.72 8.47 -2.21
N ALA A 71 8.62 7.69 -2.78
CA ALA A 71 9.37 8.01 -3.97
C ALA A 71 8.96 7.12 -5.17
N PRO A 72 7.99 7.55 -5.99
CA PRO A 72 7.61 6.81 -7.18
C PRO A 72 8.63 7.01 -8.31
N THR A 73 8.86 5.96 -9.11
CA THR A 73 9.72 5.98 -10.29
C THR A 73 9.13 5.16 -11.42
N GLY A 74 9.39 5.55 -12.67
CA GLY A 74 8.85 4.88 -13.86
C GLY A 74 7.48 5.40 -14.28
N GLY A 75 6.76 4.60 -15.05
CA GLY A 75 5.47 5.01 -15.65
C GLY A 75 5.60 5.91 -16.87
N GLU A 76 6.81 6.07 -17.41
CA GLU A 76 7.06 6.86 -18.60
C GLU A 76 6.64 6.11 -19.87
N ALA A 77 6.15 6.87 -20.86
CA ALA A 77 5.76 6.28 -22.14
C ALA A 77 6.98 5.77 -22.92
N ASN A 78 6.94 4.51 -23.34
CA ASN A 78 7.91 3.94 -24.26
C ASN A 78 7.56 4.36 -25.70
N VAL A 79 8.38 5.20 -26.29
CA VAL A 79 8.17 5.76 -27.63
C VAL A 79 9.14 5.13 -28.61
N ASN A 80 8.61 4.49 -29.64
CA ASN A 80 9.38 3.91 -30.73
C ASN A 80 9.15 4.66 -32.03
N ALA A 81 10.24 4.98 -32.74
CA ALA A 81 10.19 5.53 -34.07
C ALA A 81 9.77 4.45 -35.10
N THR A 82 8.81 4.76 -35.93
CA THR A 82 8.30 3.85 -36.96
C THR A 82 8.65 4.34 -38.37
N GLY A 83 9.94 4.51 -38.65
CA GLY A 83 10.40 4.95 -39.97
C GLY A 83 9.73 6.25 -40.43
N TYR A 84 9.06 6.23 -41.59
CA TYR A 84 8.33 7.37 -42.17
C TYR A 84 7.05 7.73 -41.39
N GLY A 85 6.56 6.87 -40.50
CA GLY A 85 5.29 7.04 -39.79
C GLY A 85 5.33 7.87 -38.50
N GLY A 86 6.52 8.36 -38.12
CA GLY A 86 6.68 9.10 -36.86
C GLY A 86 6.77 8.21 -35.62
N ASN A 87 6.64 8.80 -34.45
CA ASN A 87 6.76 8.12 -33.15
C ASN A 87 5.44 7.50 -32.70
N LYS A 88 5.50 6.27 -32.17
CA LYS A 88 4.35 5.58 -31.56
C LYS A 88 4.67 5.20 -30.12
N ILE A 89 3.68 5.37 -29.24
CA ILE A 89 3.73 4.87 -27.87
C ILE A 89 3.43 3.37 -27.93
N THR A 90 4.36 2.55 -27.41
CA THR A 90 4.26 1.07 -27.40
C THR A 90 3.93 0.49 -26.03
N GLY A 91 3.80 1.33 -25.02
CA GLY A 91 3.47 0.96 -23.64
C GLY A 91 4.09 1.94 -22.65
N TYR A 92 4.18 1.54 -21.40
CA TYR A 92 4.77 2.32 -20.33
C TYR A 92 5.88 1.53 -19.64
N SER A 93 6.87 2.23 -19.10
CA SER A 93 7.92 1.61 -18.30
C SER A 93 7.35 1.06 -16.98
N ALA A 94 8.07 0.10 -16.38
CA ALA A 94 7.69 -0.43 -15.09
C ALA A 94 7.58 0.71 -14.05
N TYR A 95 6.52 0.67 -13.24
CA TYR A 95 6.29 1.64 -12.19
C TYR A 95 6.57 1.01 -10.84
N THR A 96 7.39 1.66 -10.04
CA THR A 96 7.77 1.23 -8.70
C THR A 96 7.64 2.41 -7.74
N ALA A 97 7.44 2.12 -6.46
CA ALA A 97 7.46 3.13 -5.43
C ALA A 97 8.32 2.66 -4.26
N ALA A 98 9.23 3.48 -3.79
CA ALA A 98 10.00 3.25 -2.59
C ALA A 98 9.35 3.98 -1.41
N LEU A 99 9.14 3.28 -0.30
CA LEU A 99 8.63 3.79 0.96
C LEU A 99 9.81 3.83 1.93
N THR A 100 10.26 5.00 2.33
CA THR A 100 11.24 5.13 3.42
C THR A 100 10.48 5.20 4.74
N LEU A 101 10.81 4.29 5.66
CA LEU A 101 10.27 4.26 7.01
C LEU A 101 11.21 4.99 7.97
N ASP A 102 10.65 5.62 9.00
CA ASP A 102 11.37 6.44 9.97
C ASP A 102 12.39 5.65 10.81
N ASN A 103 12.21 4.33 10.92
CA ASN A 103 13.07 3.47 11.72
C ASN A 103 13.43 2.18 10.96
N TYR A 104 14.60 1.64 11.29
CA TYR A 104 14.99 0.31 10.84
C TYR A 104 14.27 -0.76 11.64
N ASP A 105 13.39 -1.50 10.99
CA ASP A 105 12.67 -2.64 11.55
C ASP A 105 13.17 -3.96 10.95
N ALA A 106 14.03 -4.66 11.70
CA ALA A 106 14.60 -5.94 11.31
C ALA A 106 13.54 -7.03 11.16
N SER A 107 12.47 -7.00 11.99
CA SER A 107 11.38 -7.96 11.94
C SER A 107 10.55 -7.78 10.68
N LEU A 108 10.17 -6.54 10.35
CA LEU A 108 9.47 -6.22 9.12
C LEU A 108 10.32 -6.60 7.90
N LYS A 109 11.61 -6.28 7.91
CA LYS A 109 12.54 -6.66 6.83
C LYS A 109 12.58 -8.18 6.62
N ALA A 110 12.74 -8.96 7.70
CA ALA A 110 12.76 -10.42 7.63
C ALA A 110 11.43 -10.99 7.10
N ASN A 111 10.30 -10.47 7.57
CA ASN A 111 8.96 -10.90 7.13
C ASN A 111 8.73 -10.61 5.64
N LEU A 112 9.14 -9.44 5.16
CA LEU A 112 9.05 -9.09 3.74
C LEU A 112 9.96 -9.96 2.86
N MET A 113 11.16 -10.31 3.36
CA MET A 113 12.04 -11.26 2.65
C MET A 113 11.43 -12.66 2.56
N MET A 114 10.78 -13.13 3.63
CA MET A 114 10.07 -14.44 3.63
C MET A 114 8.80 -14.41 2.76
N ALA A 115 8.19 -13.27 2.57
CA ALA A 115 7.00 -13.10 1.71
C ALA A 115 7.34 -13.10 0.20
N LYS A 116 8.58 -13.38 -0.18
CA LYS A 116 9.00 -13.49 -1.59
C LYS A 116 8.11 -14.49 -2.35
N GLY A 117 7.49 -14.00 -3.42
CA GLY A 117 6.59 -14.80 -4.25
C GLY A 117 5.14 -14.83 -3.77
N VAL A 118 4.81 -14.17 -2.66
CA VAL A 118 3.43 -13.95 -2.25
C VAL A 118 2.87 -12.78 -3.06
N GLU A 119 1.72 -12.98 -3.68
CA GLU A 119 1.04 -11.93 -4.43
C GLU A 119 0.19 -11.06 -3.50
N PHE A 120 0.49 -9.77 -3.48
CA PHE A 120 -0.28 -8.75 -2.75
C PHE A 120 -0.90 -7.75 -3.70
N ASP A 121 -1.96 -7.11 -3.22
CA ASP A 121 -2.42 -5.83 -3.73
C ASP A 121 -2.10 -4.76 -2.69
N GLY A 122 -1.75 -3.54 -3.12
CA GLY A 122 -1.43 -2.43 -2.24
C GLY A 122 -2.57 -1.42 -2.17
N VAL A 123 -2.86 -0.90 -1.00
CA VAL A 123 -3.73 0.27 -0.80
C VAL A 123 -2.90 1.35 -0.16
N ILE A 124 -2.82 2.50 -0.79
CA ILE A 124 -2.02 3.63 -0.32
C ILE A 124 -2.90 4.54 0.53
N VAL A 125 -2.38 5.03 1.63
CA VAL A 125 -3.11 5.91 2.58
C VAL A 125 -2.37 7.22 2.71
N ASP A 126 -3.06 8.33 2.53
CA ASP A 126 -2.50 9.67 2.69
C ASP A 126 -2.81 10.31 4.06
N GLU A 127 -2.32 11.54 4.24
CA GLU A 127 -2.51 12.31 5.48
C GLU A 127 -3.94 12.76 5.71
N ASP A 128 -4.77 12.79 4.68
CA ASP A 128 -6.19 13.18 4.73
C ASP A 128 -7.12 11.98 4.94
N ASN A 129 -6.58 10.81 5.30
CA ASN A 129 -7.32 9.56 5.48
C ASN A 129 -8.03 9.07 4.22
N VAL A 130 -7.45 9.35 3.06
CA VAL A 130 -7.92 8.86 1.77
C VAL A 130 -7.15 7.59 1.41
N LEU A 131 -7.90 6.54 1.08
CA LEU A 131 -7.36 5.29 0.57
C LEU A 131 -7.35 5.34 -0.96
N PHE A 132 -6.20 5.04 -1.55
CA PHE A 132 -6.03 4.91 -3.00
C PHE A 132 -5.92 3.43 -3.36
N GLY A 133 -6.82 2.99 -4.23
CA GLY A 133 -6.90 1.63 -4.73
C GLY A 133 -7.39 1.57 -6.16
N THR A 134 -8.13 0.52 -6.50
CA THR A 134 -8.68 0.31 -7.84
C THR A 134 -10.08 -0.29 -7.79
N ASN A 135 -10.86 -0.12 -8.87
CA ASN A 135 -12.11 -0.84 -9.12
C ASN A 135 -13.05 -0.87 -7.91
N ARG A 136 -13.45 0.27 -7.43
CA ARG A 136 -14.45 0.35 -6.37
C ARG A 136 -15.84 0.03 -6.92
N ASP A 137 -16.54 -0.84 -6.24
CA ASP A 137 -17.92 -1.21 -6.55
C ASP A 137 -18.81 -1.23 -5.29
N ALA A 138 -20.02 -1.75 -5.40
CA ALA A 138 -20.95 -1.86 -4.28
C ALA A 138 -20.43 -2.73 -3.11
N THR A 139 -19.48 -3.62 -3.35
CA THR A 139 -18.91 -4.54 -2.34
C THR A 139 -17.69 -3.96 -1.64
N GLY A 140 -16.91 -3.12 -2.30
CA GLY A 140 -15.70 -2.55 -1.75
C GLY A 140 -14.71 -2.08 -2.82
N MET A 141 -13.52 -1.71 -2.38
CA MET A 141 -12.42 -1.25 -3.21
C MET A 141 -11.30 -2.30 -3.26
N SER A 142 -10.83 -2.63 -4.45
CA SER A 142 -9.67 -3.50 -4.64
C SER A 142 -8.37 -2.71 -4.45
N GLY A 143 -7.32 -3.37 -4.01
CA GLY A 143 -6.00 -2.77 -4.01
C GLY A 143 -5.38 -2.66 -5.41
N ILE A 144 -4.26 -2.00 -5.48
CA ILE A 144 -3.43 -1.86 -6.68
C ILE A 144 -2.62 -3.14 -6.83
N PRO A 145 -2.72 -3.88 -7.93
CA PRO A 145 -1.98 -5.12 -8.11
C PRO A 145 -0.47 -4.93 -8.11
N LEU A 146 0.23 -5.60 -7.19
CA LEU A 146 1.68 -5.58 -7.09
C LEU A 146 2.26 -6.86 -7.71
N SER A 147 3.36 -6.73 -8.44
CA SER A 147 4.15 -7.88 -8.92
C SER A 147 5.16 -8.35 -7.88
N GLY A 148 5.45 -7.52 -6.89
CA GLY A 148 6.33 -7.85 -5.78
C GLY A 148 6.42 -6.73 -4.76
N VAL A 149 6.78 -7.13 -3.54
CA VAL A 149 7.14 -6.24 -2.44
C VAL A 149 8.47 -6.75 -1.89
N TYR A 150 9.45 -5.88 -1.75
CA TYR A 150 10.75 -6.28 -1.23
C TYR A 150 11.40 -5.18 -0.40
N PRO A 151 12.10 -5.56 0.67
CA PRO A 151 12.81 -4.60 1.52
C PRO A 151 14.19 -4.27 0.95
N SER A 152 14.62 -3.04 1.16
CA SER A 152 15.98 -2.56 0.98
C SER A 152 16.33 -1.57 2.10
N GLY A 153 17.38 -0.78 1.92
CA GLY A 153 17.77 0.22 2.89
C GLY A 153 19.05 -0.15 3.64
N GLN A 154 19.45 0.73 4.53
CA GLN A 154 20.70 0.63 5.27
C GLN A 154 20.46 0.03 6.64
N ASP A 155 21.09 -1.11 6.92
CA ASP A 155 20.91 -1.86 8.16
C ASP A 155 21.63 -1.24 9.37
N TRP A 156 22.65 -0.42 9.12
CA TRP A 156 23.54 0.14 10.14
C TRP A 156 23.76 1.63 9.93
N ASP A 157 23.82 2.36 11.04
CA ASP A 157 24.21 3.76 10.99
C ASP A 157 25.63 3.93 10.42
N SER A 158 25.81 4.97 9.66
CA SER A 158 27.11 5.39 9.14
C SER A 158 27.24 6.91 9.21
N SER A 159 28.46 7.43 8.98
CA SER A 159 28.67 8.87 8.99
C SER A 159 27.77 9.60 7.99
N GLY A 160 26.77 10.31 8.50
CA GLY A 160 25.82 11.10 7.73
C GLY A 160 24.61 10.37 7.19
N GLN A 161 24.39 9.10 7.58
CA GLN A 161 23.19 8.34 7.24
C GLN A 161 22.74 7.48 8.42
N GLU A 162 21.50 7.59 8.79
CA GLU A 162 20.85 6.77 9.81
C GLU A 162 20.42 5.42 9.22
N ALA A 163 20.28 4.40 10.10
CA ALA A 163 19.71 3.13 9.71
C ALA A 163 18.24 3.32 9.31
N ASN A 164 17.86 2.77 8.16
CA ASN A 164 16.50 2.91 7.64
C ASN A 164 16.03 1.61 6.99
N LEU A 165 14.74 1.47 6.83
CA LEU A 165 14.13 0.43 6.04
C LEU A 165 13.36 1.06 4.88
N ILE A 166 13.71 0.65 3.67
CA ILE A 166 13.00 1.03 2.47
C ILE A 166 12.19 -0.17 1.98
N VAL A 167 10.90 0.02 1.81
CA VAL A 167 10.00 -1.00 1.25
C VAL A 167 9.67 -0.62 -0.19
N ASN A 168 10.08 -1.47 -1.13
CA ASN A 168 9.85 -1.23 -2.55
C ASN A 168 8.59 -1.97 -3.00
N LEU A 169 7.67 -1.24 -3.61
CA LEU A 169 6.45 -1.73 -4.23
C LEU A 169 6.64 -1.78 -5.75
N MET A 170 6.48 -2.95 -6.34
CA MET A 170 6.51 -3.11 -7.80
C MET A 170 5.09 -3.24 -8.33
N PHE A 171 4.62 -2.27 -9.09
CA PHE A 171 3.28 -2.30 -9.67
C PHE A 171 3.24 -3.30 -10.84
N LYS A 172 2.22 -4.14 -10.88
CA LYS A 172 2.11 -5.20 -11.90
C LYS A 172 1.81 -4.64 -13.29
N ASP A 173 0.96 -3.61 -13.36
CA ASP A 173 0.50 -3.00 -14.61
C ASP A 173 0.11 -1.54 -14.33
N TYR A 174 1.01 -0.63 -14.66
CA TYR A 174 0.82 0.80 -14.43
C TYR A 174 -0.35 1.37 -15.26
N GLU A 175 -0.44 1.00 -16.53
CA GLU A 175 -1.49 1.50 -17.42
C GLU A 175 -2.88 1.07 -16.92
N LYS A 176 -3.01 -0.19 -16.51
CA LYS A 176 -4.24 -0.71 -15.96
C LYS A 176 -4.58 -0.02 -14.63
N TYR A 177 -3.58 0.20 -13.76
CA TYR A 177 -3.78 0.93 -12.52
C TYR A 177 -4.40 2.31 -12.76
N ILE A 178 -3.79 3.11 -13.63
CA ILE A 178 -4.28 4.47 -13.91
C ILE A 178 -5.71 4.46 -14.49
N LYS A 179 -6.05 3.48 -15.32
CA LYS A 179 -7.39 3.34 -15.90
C LYS A 179 -8.46 2.93 -14.89
N THR A 180 -8.07 2.28 -13.79
CA THR A 180 -8.98 1.72 -12.80
C THR A 180 -8.80 2.33 -11.41
N ALA A 181 -7.95 3.35 -11.30
CA ALA A 181 -7.68 4.04 -10.03
C ALA A 181 -8.97 4.58 -9.41
N ASP A 182 -9.11 4.41 -8.11
CA ASP A 182 -10.27 4.83 -7.34
C ASP A 182 -9.87 5.20 -5.92
N ILE A 183 -10.70 5.97 -5.23
CA ILE A 183 -10.43 6.47 -3.90
C ILE A 183 -11.56 6.16 -2.91
N MET A 184 -11.20 6.05 -1.63
CA MET A 184 -12.15 5.94 -0.53
C MET A 184 -11.72 6.88 0.58
N ALA A 185 -12.41 8.01 0.77
CA ALA A 185 -12.18 8.91 1.88
C ALA A 185 -12.86 8.38 3.15
N LEU A 186 -12.13 8.39 4.25
CA LEU A 186 -12.59 7.96 5.56
C LEU A 186 -12.68 9.15 6.52
N THR A 187 -13.50 9.01 7.57
CA THR A 187 -13.78 10.10 8.53
C THR A 187 -13.06 9.92 9.86
N PHE A 188 -12.21 8.90 9.97
CA PHE A 188 -11.42 8.58 11.16
C PHE A 188 -9.95 8.48 10.80
N ASP A 189 -9.07 8.56 11.78
CA ASP A 189 -7.63 8.39 11.57
C ASP A 189 -7.32 6.94 11.20
N VAL A 190 -6.94 6.74 9.93
CA VAL A 190 -6.65 5.42 9.37
C VAL A 190 -5.36 4.86 9.95
N VAL A 191 -4.35 5.70 10.16
CA VAL A 191 -3.04 5.26 10.64
C VAL A 191 -3.14 4.78 12.10
N GLU A 192 -3.94 5.45 12.93
CA GLU A 192 -4.22 5.00 14.29
C GLU A 192 -5.04 3.71 14.35
N ALA A 193 -6.01 3.55 13.43
CA ALA A 193 -6.85 2.35 13.36
C ALA A 193 -6.10 1.12 12.81
N LEU A 194 -5.00 1.31 12.09
CA LEU A 194 -4.15 0.23 11.58
C LEU A 194 -3.29 -0.37 12.70
N LYS A 195 -3.87 -1.23 13.52
CA LYS A 195 -3.18 -1.94 14.60
C LYS A 195 -2.81 -3.35 14.15
N GLY A 196 -1.55 -3.54 13.78
CA GLY A 196 -1.00 -4.84 13.41
C GLY A 196 -0.93 -5.81 14.59
N LEU A 197 -0.76 -7.11 14.30
CA LEU A 197 -0.51 -8.12 15.33
C LEU A 197 0.95 -8.09 15.75
N VAL A 198 1.19 -8.11 17.05
CA VAL A 198 2.50 -8.35 17.63
C VAL A 198 2.60 -9.82 18.02
N PHE A 199 3.67 -10.49 17.59
CA PHE A 199 3.94 -11.87 17.99
C PHE A 199 4.56 -11.91 19.38
N VAL A 200 3.95 -12.69 20.26
CA VAL A 200 4.41 -12.83 21.65
C VAL A 200 4.63 -14.29 21.99
N ASP A 201 5.67 -14.56 22.75
CA ASP A 201 5.94 -15.85 23.38
C ASP A 201 5.31 -15.92 24.76
N LEU A 202 4.68 -17.03 25.07
CA LEU A 202 4.09 -17.30 26.37
C LEU A 202 5.10 -18.06 27.23
N VAL A 203 5.76 -17.37 28.15
CA VAL A 203 6.76 -17.98 29.05
C VAL A 203 6.15 -18.25 30.41
N LYS A 204 6.19 -19.51 30.86
CA LYS A 204 5.72 -19.90 32.19
C LYS A 204 6.71 -19.43 33.26
N VAL A 205 6.26 -18.57 34.18
CA VAL A 205 7.07 -17.99 35.27
C VAL A 205 6.70 -18.52 36.65
N GLY A 206 5.68 -19.39 36.72
CA GLY A 206 5.26 -20.00 37.99
C GLY A 206 4.07 -20.93 37.79
N GLU A 207 3.55 -21.51 38.88
CA GLU A 207 2.36 -22.35 38.84
C GLU A 207 1.16 -21.46 38.46
N ASN A 208 0.57 -21.70 37.27
CA ASN A 208 -0.52 -20.92 36.68
C ASN A 208 -0.20 -19.42 36.38
N LYS A 209 1.08 -19.05 36.29
CA LYS A 209 1.52 -17.70 35.91
C LYS A 209 2.33 -17.74 34.64
N TYR A 210 1.95 -16.87 33.69
CA TYR A 210 2.61 -16.74 32.40
C TYR A 210 2.98 -15.26 32.18
N LYS A 211 4.11 -15.02 31.53
CA LYS A 211 4.54 -13.71 31.03
C LYS A 211 4.46 -13.73 29.51
N LEU A 212 3.93 -12.67 28.93
CA LEU A 212 4.00 -12.42 27.50
C LEU A 212 5.32 -11.67 27.22
N ILE A 213 6.11 -12.21 26.31
CA ILE A 213 7.35 -11.59 25.85
C ILE A 213 7.23 -11.39 24.35
N GLU A 214 7.45 -10.17 23.88
CA GLU A 214 7.50 -9.90 22.45
C GLU A 214 8.66 -10.67 21.80
N HIS A 215 8.41 -11.25 20.63
CA HIS A 215 9.36 -12.13 19.94
C HIS A 215 10.67 -11.41 19.56
N PHE A 216 10.65 -10.08 19.39
CA PHE A 216 11.77 -9.23 19.01
C PHE A 216 11.93 -7.97 19.88
N GLY A 217 11.17 -7.86 20.95
CA GLY A 217 11.26 -6.76 21.90
C GLY A 217 11.82 -7.24 23.24
N GLY A 218 12.78 -6.55 23.76
CA GLY A 218 13.39 -6.84 25.04
C GLY A 218 12.47 -6.56 26.25
#